data_8c6138f1469fb6cc45e6165c8e50a404
#
_entry.id   8c6138f1469fb6cc45e6165c8e50a404
#
_cell.length_a   1.000
_cell.length_b   1.000
_cell.length_c   1.000
_cell.angle_alpha   90.00
_cell.angle_beta   90.00
_cell.angle_gamma   90.00
#
_symmetry.space_group_name_H-M   'P 1'
#
loop_
_entity.id
_entity.type
_entity.pdbx_description
1 polymer ?
#
loop_
_entity_poly.entity_id
_entity_poly.type
_entity_poly.pdbx_seq_one_letter_code
_entity_poly.pdbx_strand_id
1 'polypeptide(L)'
;MFDDIRPYLDSEIPMAMNRITDDPLFPIVARFIFPERTVEESIRHVRGISTIRGFQLEVMYRANQRIIQETTSGFACSGIENIDPSRPHLFISNHRDIVLDASLLQNALVDAGFDTTEITFGANLMKGNLVVNVGKSNKMFKVERPGIDMRSFFAASRHLSEYIYYTILGKRQSIWIAQRNGRTKDGID
;
A
#
# COMPACT_ATOMS: atom_id res chain seq x y z
N MET A 1 11.75 16.24 4.00
CA MET A 1 12.73 15.15 3.87
C MET A 1 12.01 13.96 3.25
N PHE A 2 12.54 13.32 2.25
CA PHE A 2 11.98 12.18 1.52
C PHE A 2 10.63 12.43 0.78
N ASP A 3 10.30 13.66 0.42
CA ASP A 3 9.04 13.98 -0.27
C ASP A 3 8.92 13.34 -1.66
N ASP A 4 10.05 13.01 -2.25
CA ASP A 4 10.18 12.35 -3.55
C ASP A 4 9.81 10.85 -3.52
N ILE A 5 9.91 10.20 -2.34
CA ILE A 5 9.64 8.76 -2.20
C ILE A 5 8.54 8.41 -1.21
N ARG A 6 8.31 9.19 -0.15
CA ARG A 6 7.37 8.89 0.92
C ARG A 6 5.91 8.75 0.47
N PRO A 7 5.06 8.03 1.22
CA PRO A 7 3.60 8.11 1.11
C PRO A 7 3.09 9.52 1.43
N TYR A 8 1.80 9.73 1.28
CA TYR A 8 1.14 10.95 1.78
C TYR A 8 1.19 11.03 3.30
N LEU A 9 1.03 12.25 3.81
CA LEU A 9 0.70 12.54 5.21
C LEU A 9 -0.82 12.71 5.35
N ASP A 10 -1.36 12.63 6.54
CA ASP A 10 -2.80 12.82 6.78
C ASP A 10 -3.30 14.16 6.23
N SER A 11 -2.51 15.22 6.35
CA SER A 11 -2.84 16.54 5.81
C SER A 11 -2.99 16.58 4.28
N GLU A 12 -2.45 15.60 3.55
CA GLU A 12 -2.52 15.48 2.10
C GLU A 12 -3.71 14.62 1.63
N ILE A 13 -4.30 13.84 2.54
CA ILE A 13 -5.39 12.90 2.22
C ILE A 13 -6.64 13.57 1.67
N PRO A 14 -7.16 14.68 2.21
CA PRO A 14 -8.38 15.29 1.65
C PRO A 14 -8.22 15.68 0.18
N MET A 15 -7.05 16.18 -0.20
CA MET A 15 -6.76 16.51 -1.61
C MET A 15 -6.62 15.24 -2.47
N ALA A 16 -6.01 14.19 -1.94
CA ALA A 16 -5.90 12.92 -2.64
C ALA A 16 -7.27 12.28 -2.87
N MET A 17 -8.18 12.33 -1.89
CA MET A 17 -9.54 11.81 -2.03
C MET A 17 -10.35 12.54 -3.11
N ASN A 18 -10.20 13.84 -3.22
CA ASN A 18 -10.81 14.59 -4.32
C ASN A 18 -10.25 14.11 -5.68
N ARG A 19 -8.92 13.99 -5.82
CA ARG A 19 -8.30 13.52 -7.06
C ARG A 19 -8.70 12.08 -7.43
N ILE A 20 -8.88 11.20 -6.46
CA ILE A 20 -9.34 9.82 -6.66
C ILE A 20 -10.80 9.83 -7.15
N THR A 21 -11.67 10.60 -6.51
CA THR A 21 -13.10 10.64 -6.86
C THR A 21 -13.39 11.39 -8.16
N ASP A 22 -12.50 12.29 -8.58
CA ASP A 22 -12.59 12.98 -9.86
C ASP A 22 -12.07 12.14 -11.06
N ASP A 23 -11.41 11.00 -10.79
CA ASP A 23 -10.88 10.14 -11.84
C ASP A 23 -12.04 9.42 -12.58
N PRO A 24 -12.02 9.38 -13.92
CA PRO A 24 -13.08 8.72 -14.72
C PRO A 24 -13.27 7.23 -14.41
N LEU A 25 -12.27 6.57 -13.85
CA LEU A 25 -12.35 5.14 -13.44
C LEU A 25 -13.00 4.96 -12.07
N PHE A 26 -13.12 6.03 -11.27
CA PHE A 26 -13.66 5.92 -9.92
C PHE A 26 -15.06 5.28 -9.85
N PRO A 27 -16.03 5.59 -10.73
CA PRO A 27 -17.35 4.94 -10.70
C PRO A 27 -17.31 3.41 -10.82
N ILE A 28 -16.36 2.88 -11.57
CA ILE A 28 -16.17 1.42 -11.72
C ILE A 28 -15.61 0.83 -10.41
N VAL A 29 -14.58 1.48 -9.87
CA VAL A 29 -13.93 1.08 -8.61
C VAL A 29 -14.90 1.19 -7.44
N ALA A 30 -15.69 2.27 -7.39
CA ALA A 30 -16.71 2.49 -6.34
C ALA A 30 -17.78 1.40 -6.31
N ARG A 31 -18.31 0.97 -7.47
CA ARG A 31 -19.27 -0.14 -7.56
C ARG A 31 -18.69 -1.47 -7.07
N PHE A 32 -17.40 -1.68 -7.26
CA PHE A 32 -16.73 -2.85 -6.74
C PHE A 32 -16.55 -2.76 -5.22
N ILE A 33 -16.09 -1.64 -4.68
CA ILE A 33 -15.78 -1.50 -3.25
C ILE A 33 -17.05 -1.32 -2.40
N PHE A 34 -18.04 -0.58 -2.92
CA PHE A 34 -19.26 -0.17 -2.21
C PHE A 34 -20.53 -0.56 -3.00
N PRO A 35 -20.78 -1.86 -3.20
CA PRO A 35 -21.93 -2.32 -3.99
C PRO A 35 -23.29 -1.91 -3.40
N GLU A 36 -23.31 -1.61 -2.10
CA GLU A 36 -24.49 -1.18 -1.35
C GLU A 36 -24.80 0.33 -1.52
N ARG A 37 -23.92 1.07 -2.20
CA ARG A 37 -24.03 2.54 -2.34
C ARG A 37 -24.15 2.96 -3.81
N THR A 38 -24.80 4.08 -4.04
CA THR A 38 -24.70 4.77 -5.33
C THR A 38 -23.28 5.32 -5.52
N VAL A 39 -22.96 5.71 -6.75
CA VAL A 39 -21.67 6.34 -7.07
C VAL A 39 -21.54 7.67 -6.33
N GLU A 40 -22.61 8.46 -6.27
CA GLU A 40 -22.66 9.76 -5.59
C GLU A 40 -22.46 9.62 -4.06
N GLU A 41 -23.05 8.60 -3.47
CA GLU A 41 -22.83 8.28 -2.05
C GLU A 41 -21.40 7.84 -1.79
N SER A 42 -20.84 7.05 -2.68
CA SER A 42 -19.43 6.60 -2.60
C SER A 42 -18.47 7.78 -2.74
N ILE A 43 -18.72 8.72 -3.64
CA ILE A 43 -17.95 9.96 -3.78
C ILE A 43 -17.99 10.77 -2.47
N ARG A 44 -19.18 10.99 -1.91
CA ARG A 44 -19.34 11.74 -0.65
C ARG A 44 -18.60 11.07 0.50
N HIS A 45 -18.71 9.74 0.58
CA HIS A 45 -18.03 8.94 1.61
C HIS A 45 -16.52 9.07 1.49
N VAL A 46 -15.95 8.80 0.32
CA VAL A 46 -14.50 8.84 0.10
C VAL A 46 -13.94 10.24 0.31
N ARG A 47 -14.63 11.30 -0.15
CA ARG A 47 -14.23 12.70 0.10
C ARG A 47 -14.27 13.10 1.57
N GLY A 48 -15.05 12.41 2.39
CA GLY A 48 -15.08 12.60 3.85
C GLY A 48 -13.87 12.03 4.59
N ILE A 49 -13.08 11.17 3.94
CA ILE A 49 -11.89 10.56 4.55
C ILE A 49 -10.77 11.59 4.66
N SER A 50 -10.23 11.78 5.87
CA SER A 50 -9.21 12.79 6.16
C SER A 50 -7.88 12.23 6.67
N THR A 51 -7.77 10.90 6.84
CA THR A 51 -6.57 10.24 7.34
C THR A 51 -6.19 9.04 6.50
N ILE A 52 -4.90 8.71 6.49
CA ILE A 52 -4.38 7.48 5.86
C ILE A 52 -5.08 6.25 6.44
N ARG A 53 -5.20 6.19 7.78
CA ARG A 53 -5.86 5.07 8.46
C ARG A 53 -7.32 4.92 8.02
N GLY A 54 -8.06 6.03 7.90
CA GLY A 54 -9.42 6.03 7.35
C GLY A 54 -9.46 5.45 5.94
N PHE A 55 -8.59 5.92 5.05
CA PHE A 55 -8.53 5.40 3.68
C PHE A 55 -8.20 3.89 3.65
N GLN A 56 -7.26 3.45 4.47
CA GLN A 56 -6.89 2.05 4.54
C GLN A 56 -8.02 1.16 5.04
N LEU A 57 -8.76 1.57 6.08
CA LEU A 57 -9.84 0.76 6.63
C LEU A 57 -11.13 0.83 5.80
N GLU A 58 -11.50 2.01 5.34
CA GLU A 58 -12.80 2.23 4.70
C GLU A 58 -12.79 1.93 3.19
N VAL A 59 -11.59 1.93 2.55
CA VAL A 59 -11.45 1.68 1.12
C VAL A 59 -10.63 0.41 0.86
N MET A 60 -9.36 0.39 1.28
CA MET A 60 -8.44 -0.68 0.88
C MET A 60 -8.77 -2.01 1.56
N TYR A 61 -9.03 -2.01 2.85
CA TYR A 61 -9.42 -3.21 3.59
C TYR A 61 -10.72 -3.81 3.03
N ARG A 62 -11.73 -2.99 2.73
CA ARG A 62 -12.97 -3.44 2.10
C ARG A 62 -12.72 -4.05 0.72
N ALA A 63 -11.93 -3.38 -0.11
CA ALA A 63 -11.55 -3.90 -1.43
C ALA A 63 -10.88 -5.26 -1.34
N ASN A 64 -9.92 -5.41 -0.43
CA ASN A 64 -9.20 -6.65 -0.21
C ASN A 64 -10.10 -7.76 0.32
N GLN A 65 -10.96 -7.47 1.30
CA GLN A 65 -11.94 -8.43 1.81
C GLN A 65 -12.85 -8.95 0.71
N ARG A 66 -13.30 -8.06 -0.17
CA ARG A 66 -14.13 -8.47 -1.31
C ARG A 66 -13.38 -9.35 -2.30
N ILE A 67 -12.11 -9.00 -2.61
CA ILE A 67 -11.26 -9.85 -3.46
C ILE A 67 -11.12 -11.24 -2.82
N ILE A 68 -10.82 -11.33 -1.53
CA ILE A 68 -10.70 -12.60 -0.82
C ILE A 68 -12.00 -13.42 -0.94
N GLN A 69 -13.14 -12.80 -0.67
CA GLN A 69 -14.45 -13.46 -0.70
C GLN A 69 -14.87 -13.94 -2.09
N GLU A 70 -14.58 -13.16 -3.13
CA GLU A 70 -15.03 -13.47 -4.49
C GLU A 70 -14.05 -14.33 -5.29
N THR A 71 -12.76 -14.35 -4.93
CA THR A 71 -11.73 -14.98 -5.77
C THR A 71 -10.96 -16.11 -5.10
N THR A 72 -11.19 -16.36 -3.80
CA THR A 72 -10.50 -17.42 -3.08
C THR A 72 -11.49 -18.35 -2.37
N SER A 73 -11.07 -19.58 -2.10
CA SER A 73 -11.84 -20.52 -1.26
C SER A 73 -11.68 -20.25 0.24
N GLY A 74 -10.80 -19.34 0.61
CA GLY A 74 -10.52 -18.93 1.97
C GLY A 74 -9.12 -18.34 2.10
N PHE A 75 -8.92 -17.53 3.15
CA PHE A 75 -7.64 -16.97 3.52
C PHE A 75 -7.39 -17.26 5.00
N ALA A 76 -6.20 -17.75 5.31
CA ALA A 76 -5.74 -17.98 6.67
C ALA A 76 -4.33 -17.41 6.84
N CYS A 77 -4.07 -16.82 8.00
CA CYS A 77 -2.76 -16.35 8.40
C CYS A 77 -2.37 -17.04 9.71
N SER A 78 -1.15 -17.54 9.78
CA SER A 78 -0.56 -18.11 10.99
C SER A 78 0.74 -17.40 11.33
N GLY A 79 1.15 -17.44 12.61
CA GLY A 79 2.38 -16.80 13.07
C GLY A 79 2.22 -15.32 13.41
N ILE A 80 1.03 -14.75 13.31
CA ILE A 80 0.76 -13.35 13.66
C ILE A 80 1.05 -13.08 15.15
N GLU A 81 0.89 -14.10 15.98
CA GLU A 81 1.17 -14.08 17.43
C GLU A 81 2.67 -13.90 17.75
N ASN A 82 3.56 -14.11 16.77
CA ASN A 82 5.00 -13.89 16.94
C ASN A 82 5.42 -12.43 16.71
N ILE A 83 4.50 -11.57 16.27
CA ILE A 83 4.77 -10.15 16.05
C ILE A 83 4.72 -9.42 17.39
N ASP A 84 5.83 -8.77 17.77
CA ASP A 84 5.88 -7.91 18.95
C ASP A 84 5.21 -6.56 18.65
N PRO A 85 4.05 -6.24 19.25
CA PRO A 85 3.33 -4.99 18.96
C PRO A 85 4.04 -3.73 19.47
N SER A 86 5.05 -3.87 20.32
CA SER A 86 5.76 -2.73 20.92
C SER A 86 6.79 -2.08 20.00
N ARG A 87 7.14 -2.73 18.89
CA ARG A 87 8.20 -2.27 17.97
C ARG A 87 7.79 -2.43 16.49
N PRO A 88 8.37 -1.59 15.61
CA PRO A 88 8.18 -1.75 14.18
C PRO A 88 8.96 -2.96 13.63
N HIS A 89 8.45 -3.52 12.55
CA HIS A 89 9.02 -4.69 11.88
C HIS A 89 9.31 -4.40 10.40
N LEU A 90 10.34 -5.05 9.88
CA LEU A 90 10.58 -5.17 8.45
C LEU A 90 10.07 -6.54 7.99
N PHE A 91 8.94 -6.55 7.29
CA PHE A 91 8.39 -7.76 6.68
C PHE A 91 9.02 -7.97 5.31
N ILE A 92 9.59 -9.14 5.09
CA ILE A 92 10.19 -9.53 3.81
C ILE A 92 9.46 -10.78 3.33
N SER A 93 8.92 -10.76 2.13
CA SER A 93 8.22 -11.92 1.57
C SER A 93 8.64 -12.20 0.14
N ASN A 94 8.36 -13.41 -0.32
CA ASN A 94 8.41 -13.74 -1.73
C ASN A 94 7.46 -12.83 -2.51
N HIS A 95 7.72 -12.64 -3.80
CA HIS A 95 6.91 -11.80 -4.65
C HIS A 95 6.20 -12.63 -5.72
N ARG A 96 4.94 -12.96 -5.48
CA ARG A 96 4.10 -13.74 -6.40
C ARG A 96 3.05 -12.91 -7.11
N ASP A 97 2.44 -11.96 -6.41
CA ASP A 97 1.38 -11.11 -6.95
C ASP A 97 1.66 -9.63 -6.66
N ILE A 98 1.38 -8.75 -7.63
CA ILE A 98 1.64 -7.31 -7.51
C ILE A 98 0.74 -6.67 -6.43
N VAL A 99 -0.47 -7.19 -6.26
CA VAL A 99 -1.48 -6.60 -5.38
C VAL A 99 -1.64 -7.41 -4.11
N LEU A 100 -1.80 -8.73 -4.24
CA LEU A 100 -2.24 -9.58 -3.13
C LEU A 100 -1.16 -9.79 -2.07
N ASP A 101 0.12 -9.88 -2.43
CA ASP A 101 1.18 -10.15 -1.43
C ASP A 101 1.14 -9.13 -0.29
N ALA A 102 1.22 -7.84 -0.63
CA ALA A 102 1.16 -6.78 0.38
C ALA A 102 -0.25 -6.65 1.00
N SER A 103 -1.31 -6.76 0.18
CA SER A 103 -2.68 -6.54 0.61
C SER A 103 -3.15 -7.56 1.63
N LEU A 104 -2.84 -8.84 1.44
CA LEU A 104 -3.21 -9.91 2.38
C LEU A 104 -2.51 -9.73 3.73
N LEU A 105 -1.23 -9.32 3.74
CA LEU A 105 -0.54 -8.97 4.99
C LEU A 105 -1.24 -7.81 5.70
N GLN A 106 -1.61 -6.74 4.98
CA GLN A 106 -2.29 -5.59 5.61
C GLN A 106 -3.61 -6.03 6.25
N ASN A 107 -4.40 -6.88 5.58
CA ASN A 107 -5.64 -7.39 6.15
C ASN A 107 -5.38 -8.23 7.40
N ALA A 108 -4.42 -9.16 7.36
CA ALA A 108 -4.05 -9.98 8.52
C ALA A 108 -3.60 -9.12 9.72
N LEU A 109 -2.82 -8.07 9.48
CA LEU A 109 -2.40 -7.13 10.52
C LEU A 109 -3.59 -6.37 11.12
N VAL A 110 -4.49 -5.87 10.27
CA VAL A 110 -5.71 -5.17 10.73
C VAL A 110 -6.60 -6.08 11.55
N ASP A 111 -6.84 -7.32 11.09
CA ASP A 111 -7.67 -8.31 11.78
C ASP A 111 -7.10 -8.70 13.16
N ALA A 112 -5.78 -8.67 13.30
CA ALA A 112 -5.08 -8.92 14.55
C ALA A 112 -4.90 -7.66 15.44
N GLY A 113 -5.44 -6.51 15.03
CA GLY A 113 -5.38 -5.25 15.81
C GLY A 113 -4.08 -4.48 15.67
N PHE A 114 -3.21 -4.84 14.74
CA PHE A 114 -1.96 -4.12 14.44
C PHE A 114 -2.20 -2.92 13.52
N ASP A 115 -1.23 -2.01 13.49
CA ASP A 115 -1.16 -1.02 12.42
C ASP A 115 -0.62 -1.65 11.13
N THR A 116 -0.99 -1.05 10.00
CA THR A 116 -0.53 -1.47 8.66
C THR A 116 0.92 -1.05 8.44
N THR A 117 1.59 -1.71 7.50
CA THR A 117 2.96 -1.33 7.10
C THR A 117 2.98 -0.23 6.04
N GLU A 118 4.12 0.45 5.89
CA GLU A 118 4.45 1.07 4.61
C GLU A 118 4.82 -0.02 3.60
N ILE A 119 4.53 0.22 2.32
CA ILE A 119 4.59 -0.79 1.26
C ILE A 119 5.49 -0.30 0.13
N THR A 120 6.42 -1.13 -0.33
CA THR A 120 7.22 -0.82 -1.51
C THR A 120 6.38 -0.75 -2.78
N PHE A 121 6.58 0.29 -3.59
CA PHE A 121 5.90 0.46 -4.86
C PHE A 121 6.87 0.88 -5.96
N GLY A 122 7.06 0.02 -6.96
CA GLY A 122 7.99 0.29 -8.05
C GLY A 122 7.63 1.56 -8.83
N ALA A 123 8.59 2.44 -9.04
CA ALA A 123 8.41 3.72 -9.77
C ALA A 123 7.77 3.54 -11.15
N ASN A 124 8.05 2.43 -11.82
CA ASN A 124 7.47 2.09 -13.12
C ASN A 124 5.95 1.83 -13.08
N LEU A 125 5.40 1.48 -11.91
CA LEU A 125 3.98 1.24 -11.69
C LEU A 125 3.25 2.51 -11.21
N MET A 126 3.96 3.49 -10.67
CA MET A 126 3.40 4.77 -10.21
C MET A 126 3.07 5.69 -11.40
N LYS A 127 2.12 5.25 -12.24
CA LYS A 127 1.70 5.97 -13.44
C LYS A 127 0.19 6.22 -13.42
N GLY A 128 -0.19 7.42 -13.84
CA GLY A 128 -1.59 7.85 -13.82
C GLY A 128 -2.02 8.39 -12.46
N ASN A 129 -2.95 9.31 -12.51
CA ASN A 129 -3.39 10.08 -11.34
C ASN A 129 -4.03 9.18 -10.27
N LEU A 130 -4.93 8.29 -10.68
CA LEU A 130 -5.62 7.37 -9.77
C LEU A 130 -4.63 6.47 -9.02
N VAL A 131 -3.72 5.80 -9.75
CA VAL A 131 -2.77 4.84 -9.18
C VAL A 131 -1.82 5.51 -8.18
N VAL A 132 -1.31 6.70 -8.52
CA VAL A 132 -0.43 7.46 -7.62
C VAL A 132 -1.15 7.88 -6.35
N ASN A 133 -2.38 8.43 -6.46
CA ASN A 133 -3.12 8.91 -5.29
C ASN A 133 -3.57 7.73 -4.40
N VAL A 134 -4.06 6.63 -4.98
CA VAL A 134 -4.40 5.42 -4.22
C VAL A 134 -3.16 4.84 -3.53
N GLY A 135 -2.06 4.67 -4.26
CA GLY A 135 -0.82 4.11 -3.70
C GLY A 135 -0.27 4.94 -2.54
N LYS A 136 -0.10 6.24 -2.74
CA LYS A 136 0.43 7.12 -1.68
C LYS A 136 -0.52 7.26 -0.49
N SER A 137 -1.84 7.20 -0.69
CA SER A 137 -2.83 7.17 0.40
C SER A 137 -2.84 5.82 1.14
N ASN A 138 -2.37 4.75 0.50
CA ASN A 138 -2.23 3.41 1.11
C ASN A 138 -0.84 3.14 1.68
N LYS A 139 -0.15 4.14 2.18
CA LYS A 139 1.22 4.03 2.72
C LYS A 139 2.25 3.45 1.73
N MET A 140 2.03 3.56 0.41
CA MET A 140 3.02 3.09 -0.55
C MET A 140 4.10 4.13 -0.79
N PHE A 141 5.37 3.70 -0.69
CA PHE A 141 6.53 4.53 -0.99
C PHE A 141 7.25 4.06 -2.26
N LYS A 142 7.79 5.03 -3.00
CA LYS A 142 8.39 4.78 -4.31
C LYS A 142 9.76 4.11 -4.21
N VAL A 143 9.95 3.07 -5.01
CA VAL A 143 11.24 2.40 -5.20
C VAL A 143 11.69 2.55 -6.64
N GLU A 144 12.83 3.19 -6.85
CA GLU A 144 13.45 3.30 -8.17
C GLU A 144 13.98 1.93 -8.62
N ARG A 145 13.85 1.65 -9.91
CA ARG A 145 14.42 0.43 -10.48
C ARG A 145 15.82 0.71 -11.05
N PRO A 146 16.74 -0.27 -10.93
CA PRO A 146 18.01 -0.17 -11.64
C PRO A 146 17.74 -0.10 -13.15
N GLY A 147 18.30 0.86 -13.84
CA GLY A 147 18.02 0.94 -15.28
C GLY A 147 18.86 1.89 -16.09
N ILE A 148 19.63 2.80 -15.56
CA ILE A 148 20.28 3.79 -16.39
C ILE A 148 21.82 3.75 -16.25
N ASP A 149 22.33 3.81 -15.05
CA ASP A 149 23.76 3.69 -14.76
C ASP A 149 24.02 3.29 -13.31
N MET A 150 25.18 2.74 -13.04
CA MET A 150 25.56 2.25 -11.72
C MET A 150 25.59 3.36 -10.66
N ARG A 151 25.98 4.56 -11.02
CA ARG A 151 26.08 5.69 -10.08
C ARG A 151 24.71 6.14 -9.61
N SER A 152 23.77 6.31 -10.54
CA SER A 152 22.38 6.66 -10.21
C SER A 152 21.69 5.55 -9.42
N PHE A 153 21.97 4.29 -9.74
CA PHE A 153 21.46 3.14 -9.00
C PHE A 153 21.97 3.13 -7.55
N PHE A 154 23.26 3.34 -7.31
CA PHE A 154 23.80 3.41 -5.96
C PHE A 154 23.25 4.60 -5.17
N ALA A 155 23.10 5.76 -5.80
CA ALA A 155 22.50 6.92 -5.16
C ALA A 155 21.04 6.67 -4.72
N ALA A 156 20.22 6.09 -5.64
CA ALA A 156 18.84 5.73 -5.35
C ALA A 156 18.72 4.64 -4.26
N SER A 157 19.58 3.63 -4.31
CA SER A 157 19.62 2.56 -3.30
C SER A 157 20.01 3.09 -1.92
N ARG A 158 20.97 4.00 -1.85
CA ARG A 158 21.36 4.66 -0.61
C ARG A 158 20.21 5.50 -0.05
N HIS A 159 19.58 6.33 -0.88
CA HIS A 159 18.44 7.15 -0.49
C HIS A 159 17.26 6.30 0.02
N LEU A 160 16.97 5.20 -0.65
CA LEU A 160 15.97 4.23 -0.21
C LEU A 160 16.35 3.60 1.15
N SER A 161 17.59 3.20 1.34
CA SER A 161 18.07 2.63 2.61
C SER A 161 17.95 3.63 3.75
N GLU A 162 18.31 4.90 3.52
CA GLU A 162 18.16 6.00 4.47
C GLU A 162 16.66 6.22 4.83
N TYR A 163 15.77 6.12 3.84
CA TYR A 163 14.32 6.20 4.07
C TYR A 163 13.78 5.04 4.92
N ILE A 164 14.17 3.80 4.60
CA ILE A 164 13.78 2.61 5.38
C ILE A 164 14.25 2.75 6.82
N TYR A 165 15.50 3.14 7.01
CA TYR A 165 16.05 3.37 8.34
C TYR A 165 15.28 4.44 9.12
N TYR A 166 15.00 5.58 8.48
CA TYR A 166 14.19 6.65 9.05
C TYR A 166 12.77 6.18 9.39
N THR A 167 12.15 5.38 8.54
CA THR A 167 10.79 4.88 8.75
C THR A 167 10.73 3.92 9.95
N ILE A 168 11.65 2.98 10.04
CA ILE A 168 11.69 2.01 11.15
C ILE A 168 12.08 2.69 12.48
N LEU A 169 13.16 3.45 12.50
CA LEU A 169 13.71 3.99 13.75
C LEU A 169 13.14 5.36 14.13
N GLY A 170 12.94 6.24 13.16
CA GLY A 170 12.46 7.60 13.39
C GLY A 170 10.94 7.68 13.49
N LYS A 171 10.22 7.12 12.53
CA LYS A 171 8.75 7.11 12.50
C LYS A 171 8.14 5.99 13.34
N ARG A 172 8.94 4.97 13.72
CA ARG A 172 8.49 3.74 14.38
C ARG A 172 7.37 3.04 13.59
N GLN A 173 7.47 3.05 12.27
CA GLN A 173 6.51 2.49 11.34
C GLN A 173 7.06 1.20 10.72
N SER A 174 6.28 0.13 10.71
CA SER A 174 6.62 -1.11 10.03
C SER A 174 6.63 -0.95 8.52
N ILE A 175 7.45 -1.75 7.84
CA ILE A 175 7.60 -1.74 6.37
C ILE A 175 7.41 -3.15 5.83
N TRP A 176 6.78 -3.26 4.65
CA TRP A 176 6.81 -4.46 3.82
C TRP A 176 7.63 -4.23 2.55
N ILE A 177 8.51 -5.19 2.25
CA ILE A 177 9.28 -5.24 1.01
C ILE A 177 9.20 -6.61 0.36
N ALA A 178 9.23 -6.64 -0.97
CA ALA A 178 9.40 -7.88 -1.72
C ALA A 178 10.89 -8.28 -1.76
N GLN A 179 11.18 -9.57 -1.64
CA GLN A 179 12.54 -10.10 -1.59
C GLN A 179 13.33 -9.86 -2.89
N ARG A 180 12.64 -9.74 -4.04
CA ARG A 180 13.30 -9.60 -5.35
C ARG A 180 12.62 -8.55 -6.23
N ASN A 181 13.33 -8.17 -7.29
CA ASN A 181 12.81 -7.32 -8.34
C ASN A 181 11.89 -8.10 -9.29
N GLY A 182 10.57 -7.84 -9.16
CA GLY A 182 9.56 -8.49 -9.98
C GLY A 182 9.10 -9.84 -9.42
N ARG A 183 7.99 -10.32 -9.96
CA ARG A 183 7.32 -11.53 -9.49
C ARG A 183 8.07 -12.79 -9.90
N THR A 184 8.07 -13.79 -9.02
CA THR A 184 8.44 -15.15 -9.41
C THR A 184 7.34 -15.77 -10.28
N LYS A 185 7.71 -16.51 -11.32
CA LYS A 185 6.74 -17.18 -12.23
C LYS A 185 6.35 -18.55 -11.73
N ASP A 186 7.23 -19.22 -11.03
CA ASP A 186 7.13 -20.60 -10.56
C ASP A 186 6.95 -20.73 -9.04
N GLY A 187 7.05 -19.64 -8.31
CA GLY A 187 6.97 -19.62 -6.85
C GLY A 187 8.26 -19.97 -6.14
N ILE A 188 9.36 -20.13 -6.88
CA ILE A 188 10.70 -20.36 -6.35
C ILE A 188 11.47 -19.05 -6.40
N ASP A 189 11.93 -18.56 -5.25
CA ASP A 189 12.75 -17.34 -5.10
C ASP A 189 14.19 -17.72 -4.77
#